data_48f3a9011be6b0fc4be0ea67c9195c41
#
_entry.id   48f3a9011be6b0fc4be0ea67c9195c41
#
_cell.length_a   1.000
_cell.length_b   1.000
_cell.length_c   1.000
_cell.angle_alpha   90.00
_cell.angle_beta   90.00
_cell.angle_gamma   90.00
#
_symmetry.space_group_name_H-M   'P 1'
#
loop_
_entity.id
_entity.type
_entity.pdbx_description
1 polymer ?
#
loop_
_entity_poly.entity_id
_entity_poly.type
_entity_poly.pdbx_seq_one_letter_code
_entity_poly.pdbx_strand_id
1 'polypeptide(L)'
;MTILNKYPKQTKERNKVFFEKQELTNFDGPKWGGWWDTDGSFSDYKRENKRKKPYMHKKAKLALKDRQPVELFSKTFETSLIYNEWKTTTPEPYKYEYIAKAYVAGLCAEKAVWFTKKVYPYLIKQEKKDFAAKLLGYRPESKDFADWTPQEVRNYLATALEGDGLFRVRGEKTICIDGQLFSSDVQYLSDIKYLAEKKLGVTSTLSEKCTYKTEEGIKTKYKLCIYGSSKNPNNIGFFQSLVKDGVMTLDRKKQKVQEFVGQAWRK
;
A
#
# COMPACT_ATOMS: atom_id res chain seq x y z
N MET A 1 -11.76 46.51 -2.11
CA MET A 1 -12.55 45.74 -1.15
C MET A 1 -12.17 44.27 -1.26
N THR A 2 -11.66 43.70 -0.19
CA THR A 2 -10.69 42.59 -0.16
C THR A 2 -11.39 41.22 -0.21
N ILE A 3 -11.22 40.49 -1.31
CA ILE A 3 -11.65 39.08 -1.52
C ILE A 3 -10.87 38.08 -0.62
N LEU A 4 -9.88 38.55 0.14
CA LEU A 4 -8.90 37.71 0.86
C LEU A 4 -9.37 37.09 2.17
N ASN A 5 -10.55 37.41 2.70
CA ASN A 5 -11.00 36.92 4.03
C ASN A 5 -12.06 35.81 4.02
N LYS A 6 -12.57 35.37 2.87
CA LYS A 6 -13.58 34.29 2.82
C LYS A 6 -12.97 32.87 2.85
N TYR A 7 -11.79 32.69 2.29
CA TYR A 7 -11.19 31.35 2.08
C TYR A 7 -10.70 30.62 3.36
N PRO A 8 -10.11 31.27 4.37
CA PRO A 8 -9.64 30.56 5.56
C PRO A 8 -10.75 29.96 6.42
N LYS A 9 -11.90 30.63 6.53
CA LYS A 9 -13.06 30.11 7.31
C LYS A 9 -13.68 28.90 6.62
N GLN A 10 -13.91 28.97 5.30
CA GLN A 10 -14.47 27.84 4.53
C GLN A 10 -13.54 26.61 4.55
N THR A 11 -12.22 26.81 4.54
CA THR A 11 -11.27 25.70 4.61
C THR A 11 -11.28 25.04 5.98
N LYS A 12 -11.38 25.81 7.07
CA LYS A 12 -11.48 25.29 8.44
C LYS A 12 -12.77 24.49 8.64
N GLU A 13 -13.91 25.00 8.19
CA GLU A 13 -15.18 24.29 8.23
C GLU A 13 -15.16 22.99 7.44
N ARG A 14 -14.66 23.02 6.20
CA ARG A 14 -14.52 21.81 5.38
C ARG A 14 -13.60 20.77 6.02
N ASN A 15 -12.50 21.20 6.63
CA ASN A 15 -11.62 20.29 7.36
C ASN A 15 -12.32 19.72 8.60
N LYS A 16 -13.07 20.52 9.38
CA LYS A 16 -13.84 20.06 10.52
C LYS A 16 -14.83 18.96 10.11
N VAL A 17 -15.66 19.21 9.11
CA VAL A 17 -16.61 18.22 8.56
C VAL A 17 -15.89 16.95 8.07
N PHE A 18 -14.73 17.09 7.41
CA PHE A 18 -13.93 15.95 6.99
C PHE A 18 -13.49 15.10 8.19
N PHE A 19 -12.93 15.72 9.24
CA PHE A 19 -12.44 14.98 10.40
C PHE A 19 -13.56 14.31 11.18
N GLU A 20 -14.68 15.00 11.42
CA GLU A 20 -15.87 14.43 12.05
C GLU A 20 -16.38 13.20 11.29
N LYS A 21 -16.47 13.29 9.96
CA LYS A 21 -16.90 12.18 9.12
C LYS A 21 -15.91 11.01 9.19
N GLN A 22 -14.61 11.28 9.16
CA GLN A 22 -13.59 10.23 9.21
C GLN A 22 -13.48 9.56 10.58
N GLU A 23 -13.82 10.24 11.67
CA GLU A 23 -13.91 9.62 13.00
C GLU A 23 -15.11 8.69 13.15
N LEU A 24 -16.20 8.97 12.42
CA LEU A 24 -17.37 8.09 12.34
C LEU A 24 -17.17 6.90 11.40
N THR A 25 -16.19 6.95 10.50
CA THR A 25 -15.85 5.83 9.62
C THR A 25 -14.81 4.92 10.27
N ASN A 26 -15.00 3.62 10.14
CA ASN A 26 -14.03 2.64 10.63
C ASN A 26 -12.77 2.71 9.75
N PHE A 27 -11.74 3.45 10.19
CA PHE A 27 -10.49 3.62 9.47
C PHE A 27 -9.73 2.28 9.44
N ASP A 28 -9.64 1.66 8.27
CA ASP A 28 -8.87 0.42 8.07
C ASP A 28 -7.36 0.73 7.95
N GLY A 29 -6.74 0.98 9.11
CA GLY A 29 -5.32 1.30 9.20
C GLY A 29 -4.41 0.26 8.55
N PRO A 30 -4.60 -1.06 8.83
CA PRO A 30 -3.82 -2.12 8.21
C PRO A 30 -3.90 -2.13 6.69
N LYS A 31 -5.10 -1.97 6.13
CA LYS A 31 -5.30 -1.90 4.67
C LYS A 31 -4.51 -0.75 4.05
N TRP A 32 -4.62 0.43 4.62
CA TRP A 32 -3.86 1.59 4.14
C TRP A 32 -2.37 1.46 4.42
N GLY A 33 -1.96 0.82 5.52
CA GLY A 33 -0.56 0.51 5.83
C GLY A 33 0.09 -0.33 4.74
N GLY A 34 -0.55 -1.42 4.31
CA GLY A 34 -0.06 -2.27 3.23
C GLY A 34 0.11 -1.52 1.90
N TRP A 35 -0.87 -0.67 1.51
CA TRP A 35 -0.75 0.18 0.33
C TRP A 35 0.37 1.22 0.47
N TRP A 36 0.57 1.80 1.68
CA TRP A 36 1.60 2.81 1.88
C TRP A 36 3.00 2.23 1.91
N ASP A 37 3.17 1.05 2.47
CA ASP A 37 4.48 0.37 2.47
C ASP A 37 4.92 -0.06 1.06
N THR A 38 3.98 -0.26 0.14
CA THR A 38 4.27 -0.60 -1.26
C THR A 38 4.36 0.63 -2.15
N ASP A 39 3.26 1.33 -2.34
CA ASP A 39 3.07 2.35 -3.40
C ASP A 39 2.78 3.76 -2.87
N GLY A 40 2.52 3.89 -1.56
CA GLY A 40 2.27 5.18 -0.93
C GLY A 40 3.52 6.02 -0.73
N SER A 41 3.36 7.31 -0.61
CA SER A 41 4.45 8.23 -0.33
C SER A 41 4.02 9.34 0.63
N PHE A 42 4.96 9.71 1.52
CA PHE A 42 4.87 10.88 2.36
C PHE A 42 5.90 11.91 1.90
N SER A 43 5.53 13.16 1.85
CA SER A 43 6.46 14.23 1.51
C SER A 43 6.14 15.51 2.28
N ASP A 44 7.19 16.18 2.72
CA ASP A 44 7.17 17.55 3.19
C ASP A 44 8.20 18.35 2.39
N TYR A 45 7.79 19.42 1.79
CA TYR A 45 8.69 20.29 1.05
C TYR A 45 8.31 21.75 1.21
N LYS A 46 9.34 22.60 1.22
CA LYS A 46 9.15 24.03 1.26
C LYS A 46 8.63 24.49 -0.10
N ARG A 47 7.43 25.06 -0.12
CA ARG A 47 6.88 25.66 -1.32
C ARG A 47 7.17 27.15 -1.31
N GLU A 48 7.99 27.57 -2.25
CA GLU A 48 8.23 28.98 -2.50
C GLU A 48 7.06 29.58 -3.27
N ASN A 49 6.55 30.68 -2.77
CA ASN A 49 5.53 31.44 -3.46
C ASN A 49 6.05 32.87 -3.63
N LYS A 50 6.22 33.33 -4.88
CA LYS A 50 6.72 34.69 -5.21
C LYS A 50 5.95 35.81 -4.50
N ARG A 51 4.72 35.54 -4.03
CA ARG A 51 3.83 36.56 -3.42
C ARG A 51 3.50 36.30 -1.95
N LYS A 52 3.97 35.22 -1.33
CA LYS A 52 3.66 34.84 0.05
C LYS A 52 4.90 34.26 0.74
N LYS A 53 4.91 34.28 2.07
CA LYS A 53 5.95 33.59 2.86
C LYS A 53 6.01 32.12 2.46
N PRO A 54 7.21 31.54 2.33
CA PRO A 54 7.37 30.11 2.12
C PRO A 54 6.66 29.31 3.21
N TYR A 55 6.02 28.21 2.84
CA TYR A 55 5.35 27.31 3.80
C TYR A 55 5.70 25.86 3.52
N MET A 56 5.66 25.05 4.57
CA MET A 56 5.86 23.60 4.45
C MET A 56 4.62 22.96 3.87
N HIS A 57 4.77 22.31 2.73
CA HIS A 57 3.68 21.59 2.07
C HIS A 57 3.76 20.12 2.42
N LYS A 58 2.88 19.68 3.33
CA LYS A 58 2.78 18.28 3.76
C LYS A 58 1.81 17.53 2.86
N LYS A 59 2.20 16.35 2.38
CA LYS A 59 1.40 15.55 1.46
C LYS A 59 1.53 14.06 1.74
N ALA A 60 0.40 13.36 1.74
CA ALA A 60 0.31 11.90 1.68
C ALA A 60 -0.34 11.53 0.33
N LYS A 61 0.33 10.70 -0.48
CA LYS A 61 -0.06 10.43 -1.87
C LYS A 61 0.00 8.93 -2.15
N LEU A 62 -1.05 8.41 -2.80
CA LEU A 62 -1.08 7.09 -3.43
C LEU A 62 -1.02 7.28 -4.95
N ALA A 63 -0.07 6.60 -5.61
CA ALA A 63 0.11 6.67 -7.06
C ALA A 63 0.30 5.26 -7.63
N LEU A 64 -0.62 4.80 -8.46
CA LEU A 64 -0.63 3.45 -9.00
C LEU A 64 -0.99 3.45 -10.48
N LYS A 65 -0.49 2.44 -11.20
CA LYS A 65 -0.89 2.15 -12.57
C LYS A 65 -2.36 1.71 -12.65
N ASP A 66 -2.81 0.98 -11.66
CA ASP A 66 -4.19 0.50 -11.55
C ASP A 66 -5.08 1.58 -10.89
N ARG A 67 -6.23 1.87 -11.50
CA ARG A 67 -7.16 2.93 -11.06
C ARG A 67 -7.85 2.60 -9.73
N GLN A 68 -8.28 1.38 -9.55
CA GLN A 68 -9.22 0.97 -8.49
C GLN A 68 -8.78 1.31 -7.06
N PRO A 69 -7.54 1.02 -6.60
CA PRO A 69 -7.15 1.39 -5.25
C PRO A 69 -7.05 2.90 -5.04
N VAL A 70 -6.62 3.64 -6.09
CA VAL A 70 -6.49 5.10 -6.02
C VAL A 70 -7.87 5.75 -6.05
N GLU A 71 -8.81 5.20 -6.78
CA GLU A 71 -10.21 5.62 -6.79
C GLU A 71 -10.89 5.33 -5.44
N LEU A 72 -10.63 4.17 -4.84
CA LEU A 72 -11.10 3.85 -3.49
C LEU A 72 -10.55 4.87 -2.47
N PHE A 73 -9.24 5.16 -2.52
CA PHE A 73 -8.63 6.19 -1.67
C PHE A 73 -9.26 7.56 -1.89
N SER A 74 -9.44 7.94 -3.16
CA SER A 74 -10.05 9.21 -3.53
C SER A 74 -11.47 9.35 -2.98
N LYS A 75 -12.30 8.31 -3.08
CA LYS A 75 -13.67 8.28 -2.56
C LYS A 75 -13.70 8.27 -1.03
N THR A 76 -12.85 7.46 -0.39
CA THR A 76 -12.80 7.33 1.07
C THR A 76 -12.41 8.65 1.74
N PHE A 77 -11.46 9.37 1.15
CA PHE A 77 -10.90 10.60 1.75
C PHE A 77 -11.33 11.88 1.02
N GLU A 78 -12.32 11.79 0.15
CA GLU A 78 -12.90 12.94 -0.56
C GLU A 78 -11.81 13.82 -1.20
N THR A 79 -10.90 13.19 -1.94
CA THR A 79 -9.83 13.87 -2.65
C THR A 79 -9.94 13.69 -4.16
N SER A 80 -9.26 14.50 -4.93
CA SER A 80 -9.29 14.41 -6.38
C SER A 80 -8.51 13.20 -6.89
N LEU A 81 -9.08 12.47 -7.83
CA LEU A 81 -8.39 11.46 -8.63
C LEU A 81 -7.82 12.15 -9.88
N ILE A 82 -6.51 12.04 -10.07
CA ILE A 82 -5.78 12.62 -11.20
C ILE A 82 -5.19 11.47 -12.01
N TYR A 83 -5.31 11.54 -13.32
CA TYR A 83 -4.63 10.67 -14.25
C TYR A 83 -3.45 11.41 -14.88
N ASN A 84 -2.27 10.81 -14.84
CA ASN A 84 -1.05 11.37 -15.40
C ASN A 84 -0.44 10.39 -16.41
N GLU A 85 0.04 10.95 -17.52
CA GLU A 85 0.90 10.25 -18.49
C GLU A 85 2.20 11.05 -18.67
N TRP A 86 3.32 10.33 -18.76
CA TRP A 86 4.62 10.96 -19.05
C TRP A 86 5.52 10.00 -19.82
N LYS A 87 6.35 10.59 -20.67
CA LYS A 87 7.42 9.83 -21.32
C LYS A 87 8.51 9.50 -20.31
N THR A 88 8.99 8.29 -20.34
CA THR A 88 10.12 7.84 -19.54
C THR A 88 10.93 6.81 -20.33
N THR A 89 12.14 6.55 -19.88
CA THR A 89 13.07 5.62 -20.53
C THR A 89 13.39 4.49 -19.53
N THR A 90 13.44 3.25 -20.01
CA THR A 90 13.92 2.15 -19.18
C THR A 90 15.41 2.35 -18.88
N PRO A 91 15.89 1.87 -17.69
CA PRO A 91 17.31 1.86 -17.39
C PRO A 91 18.10 0.96 -18.35
N GLU A 92 19.42 1.22 -18.48
CA GLU A 92 20.35 0.33 -19.12
C GLU A 92 20.22 -1.13 -18.61
N PRO A 93 20.45 -2.18 -19.42
CA PRO A 93 20.88 -2.11 -20.82
C PRO A 93 19.74 -1.97 -21.84
N TYR A 94 18.49 -1.95 -21.41
CA TYR A 94 17.30 -1.97 -22.28
C TYR A 94 16.71 -0.57 -22.44
N LYS A 95 17.49 0.35 -23.01
CA LYS A 95 17.09 1.75 -23.20
C LYS A 95 16.00 1.91 -24.25
N TYR A 96 14.73 1.87 -23.85
CA TYR A 96 13.61 2.24 -24.73
C TYR A 96 12.68 3.25 -24.06
N GLU A 97 12.17 4.16 -24.86
CA GLU A 97 11.16 5.12 -24.39
C GLU A 97 9.78 4.47 -24.32
N TYR A 98 9.04 4.76 -23.28
CA TYR A 98 7.65 4.34 -23.14
C TYR A 98 6.81 5.39 -22.42
N ILE A 99 5.50 5.33 -22.59
CA ILE A 99 4.58 6.18 -21.88
C ILE A 99 4.22 5.51 -20.55
N ALA A 100 4.69 6.07 -19.45
CA ALA A 100 4.27 5.69 -18.13
C ALA A 100 2.93 6.33 -17.80
N LYS A 101 2.07 5.58 -17.12
CA LYS A 101 0.72 6.00 -16.74
C LYS A 101 0.51 5.76 -15.26
N ALA A 102 -0.10 6.72 -14.55
CA ALA A 102 -0.50 6.52 -13.17
C ALA A 102 -1.76 7.30 -12.84
N TYR A 103 -2.61 6.66 -12.03
CA TYR A 103 -3.65 7.33 -11.28
C TYR A 103 -3.06 7.82 -9.96
N VAL A 104 -3.43 9.01 -9.55
CA VAL A 104 -2.86 9.66 -8.38
C VAL A 104 -3.97 10.30 -7.56
N ALA A 105 -3.98 10.03 -6.27
CA ALA A 105 -4.80 10.76 -5.30
C ALA A 105 -3.95 11.12 -4.08
N GLY A 106 -4.28 12.21 -3.40
CA GLY A 106 -3.47 12.63 -2.26
C GLY A 106 -4.16 13.63 -1.35
N LEU A 107 -3.75 13.56 -0.10
CA LEU A 107 -4.14 14.47 0.95
C LEU A 107 -3.04 15.51 1.17
N CYS A 108 -3.43 16.73 1.52
CA CYS A 108 -2.51 17.83 1.76
C CYS A 108 -2.74 18.43 3.15
N ALA A 109 -1.72 19.11 3.68
CA ALA A 109 -1.76 19.86 4.93
C ALA A 109 -2.29 19.03 6.11
N GLU A 110 -3.31 19.52 6.83
CA GLU A 110 -3.87 18.87 8.02
C GLU A 110 -4.43 17.48 7.75
N LYS A 111 -5.06 17.27 6.59
CA LYS A 111 -5.58 15.95 6.18
C LYS A 111 -4.45 14.93 5.97
N ALA A 112 -3.31 15.37 5.41
CA ALA A 112 -2.13 14.51 5.27
C ALA A 112 -1.53 14.15 6.63
N VAL A 113 -1.45 15.11 7.55
CA VAL A 113 -0.99 14.88 8.94
C VAL A 113 -1.90 13.90 9.66
N TRP A 114 -3.21 14.10 9.59
CA TRP A 114 -4.20 13.21 10.19
C TRP A 114 -4.07 11.77 9.65
N PHE A 115 -4.08 11.61 8.34
CA PHE A 115 -3.93 10.31 7.69
C PHE A 115 -2.62 9.63 8.12
N THR A 116 -1.52 10.37 8.11
CA THR A 116 -0.20 9.85 8.50
C THR A 116 -0.19 9.35 9.94
N LYS A 117 -0.82 10.08 10.87
CA LYS A 117 -0.98 9.61 12.26
C LYS A 117 -1.77 8.31 12.36
N LYS A 118 -2.86 8.18 11.60
CA LYS A 118 -3.73 7.01 11.63
C LYS A 118 -3.09 5.77 10.99
N VAL A 119 -2.30 5.94 9.94
CA VAL A 119 -1.66 4.81 9.24
C VAL A 119 -0.32 4.41 9.86
N TYR A 120 0.39 5.33 10.52
CA TYR A 120 1.73 5.11 11.08
C TYR A 120 1.86 3.82 11.92
N PRO A 121 0.93 3.49 12.85
CA PRO A 121 1.03 2.28 13.66
C PRO A 121 1.10 0.98 12.84
N TYR A 122 0.60 1.01 11.61
CA TYR A 122 0.50 -0.12 10.71
C TYR A 122 1.55 -0.13 9.59
N LEU A 123 2.46 0.84 9.56
CA LEU A 123 3.62 0.79 8.66
C LEU A 123 4.64 -0.21 9.20
N ILE A 124 5.16 -1.06 8.33
CA ILE A 124 6.20 -2.03 8.66
C ILE A 124 7.56 -1.57 8.12
N LYS A 125 7.61 -1.06 6.88
CA LYS A 125 8.86 -0.56 6.27
C LYS A 125 9.43 0.62 7.06
N GLN A 126 10.68 0.47 7.51
CA GLN A 126 11.36 1.51 8.29
C GLN A 126 11.48 2.82 7.51
N GLU A 127 11.82 2.76 6.23
CA GLU A 127 11.87 3.94 5.35
C GLU A 127 10.55 4.73 5.35
N LYS A 128 9.41 4.03 5.27
CA LYS A 128 8.10 4.68 5.29
C LYS A 128 7.77 5.31 6.64
N LYS A 129 8.17 4.65 7.74
CA LYS A 129 8.08 5.21 9.09
C LYS A 129 8.90 6.49 9.23
N ASP A 130 10.11 6.51 8.67
CA ASP A 130 10.98 7.68 8.72
C ASP A 130 10.40 8.86 7.95
N PHE A 131 9.88 8.65 6.73
CA PHE A 131 9.20 9.69 5.99
C PHE A 131 7.93 10.19 6.68
N ALA A 132 7.16 9.28 7.28
CA ALA A 132 5.97 9.64 8.05
C ALA A 132 6.33 10.46 9.29
N ALA A 133 7.34 10.06 10.05
CA ALA A 133 7.83 10.78 11.22
C ALA A 133 8.34 12.19 10.84
N LYS A 134 9.07 12.32 9.73
CA LYS A 134 9.52 13.61 9.21
C LYS A 134 8.32 14.52 8.88
N LEU A 135 7.29 13.99 8.19
CA LEU A 135 6.08 14.73 7.88
C LEU A 135 5.35 15.20 9.15
N LEU A 136 5.31 14.35 10.19
CA LEU A 136 4.65 14.67 11.45
C LEU A 136 5.45 15.66 12.30
N GLY A 137 6.78 15.65 12.20
CA GLY A 137 7.72 16.36 13.07
C GLY A 137 8.00 15.63 14.39
N TYR A 138 7.55 14.39 14.54
CA TYR A 138 7.84 13.49 15.64
C TYR A 138 7.60 12.05 15.20
N ARG A 139 8.13 11.07 15.97
CA ARG A 139 7.92 9.64 15.70
C ARG A 139 6.80 9.10 16.61
N PRO A 140 5.64 8.74 16.05
CA PRO A 140 4.61 8.05 16.81
C PRO A 140 5.05 6.64 17.24
N GLU A 141 4.33 6.05 18.17
CA GLU A 141 4.49 4.64 18.49
C GLU A 141 4.00 3.76 17.33
N SER A 142 4.77 2.72 17.04
CA SER A 142 4.35 1.63 16.15
C SER A 142 3.50 0.67 16.95
N LYS A 143 2.51 0.05 16.31
CA LYS A 143 1.78 -1.05 16.92
C LYS A 143 2.69 -2.28 17.03
N ASP A 144 2.78 -2.87 18.22
CA ASP A 144 3.54 -4.10 18.41
C ASP A 144 2.90 -5.23 17.58
N PHE A 145 3.72 -6.08 16.99
CA PHE A 145 3.24 -7.23 16.22
C PHE A 145 2.43 -8.21 17.08
N ALA A 146 2.68 -8.27 18.38
CA ALA A 146 1.89 -9.04 19.32
C ALA A 146 0.43 -8.58 19.38
N ASP A 147 0.17 -7.28 19.19
CA ASP A 147 -1.15 -6.66 19.28
C ASP A 147 -1.93 -6.68 17.95
N TRP A 148 -1.30 -7.12 16.87
CA TRP A 148 -2.01 -7.26 15.59
C TRP A 148 -3.01 -8.43 15.65
N THR A 149 -4.25 -8.15 15.29
CA THR A 149 -5.27 -9.19 15.13
C THR A 149 -5.09 -9.95 13.81
N PRO A 150 -5.59 -11.19 13.71
CA PRO A 150 -5.58 -11.92 12.43
C PRO A 150 -6.24 -11.15 11.28
N GLN A 151 -7.32 -10.40 11.56
CA GLN A 151 -8.00 -9.60 10.54
C GLN A 151 -7.12 -8.43 10.04
N GLU A 152 -6.42 -7.75 10.94
CA GLU A 152 -5.50 -6.68 10.59
C GLU A 152 -4.35 -7.18 9.72
N VAL A 153 -3.76 -8.33 10.08
CA VAL A 153 -2.70 -8.96 9.29
C VAL A 153 -3.22 -9.34 7.90
N ARG A 154 -4.43 -9.89 7.82
CA ARG A 154 -5.08 -10.25 6.54
C ARG A 154 -5.29 -9.02 5.66
N ASN A 155 -5.84 -7.94 6.21
CA ASN A 155 -6.09 -6.70 5.48
C ASN A 155 -4.79 -6.07 4.96
N TYR A 156 -3.76 -6.05 5.81
CA TYR A 156 -2.44 -5.57 5.43
C TYR A 156 -1.81 -6.42 4.30
N LEU A 157 -1.77 -7.75 4.47
CA LEU A 157 -1.18 -8.65 3.48
C LEU A 157 -1.90 -8.60 2.13
N ALA A 158 -3.23 -8.51 2.14
CA ALA A 158 -4.01 -8.38 0.91
C ALA A 158 -3.53 -7.19 0.09
N THR A 159 -3.40 -6.03 0.70
CA THR A 159 -3.03 -4.79 0.01
C THR A 159 -1.54 -4.72 -0.32
N ALA A 160 -0.66 -5.27 0.52
CA ALA A 160 0.76 -5.40 0.20
C ALA A 160 0.99 -6.33 -1.01
N LEU A 161 0.27 -7.46 -1.07
CA LEU A 161 0.29 -8.37 -2.22
C LEU A 161 -0.35 -7.74 -3.47
N GLU A 162 -1.31 -6.86 -3.31
CA GLU A 162 -1.89 -6.09 -4.42
C GLU A 162 -0.93 -5.04 -4.96
N GLY A 163 -0.14 -4.37 -4.13
CA GLY A 163 0.88 -3.42 -4.53
C GLY A 163 2.08 -4.11 -5.19
N ASP A 164 3.07 -4.45 -4.40
CA ASP A 164 4.35 -5.03 -4.85
C ASP A 164 4.29 -6.55 -5.14
N GLY A 165 3.11 -7.17 -5.03
CA GLY A 165 2.97 -8.62 -5.14
C GLY A 165 2.51 -9.11 -6.49
N LEU A 166 2.52 -10.45 -6.59
CA LEU A 166 2.08 -11.21 -7.76
C LEU A 166 1.31 -12.45 -7.33
N PHE A 167 0.18 -12.73 -7.99
CA PHE A 167 -0.51 -14.01 -7.87
C PHE A 167 -0.31 -14.84 -9.15
N ARG A 168 0.05 -16.12 -8.98
CA ARG A 168 0.17 -17.08 -10.07
C ARG A 168 -0.60 -18.33 -9.74
N VAL A 169 -1.52 -18.72 -10.60
CA VAL A 169 -2.20 -20.00 -10.56
C VAL A 169 -1.46 -20.95 -11.49
N ARG A 170 -1.20 -22.17 -11.04
CA ARG A 170 -0.43 -23.18 -11.79
C ARG A 170 -1.03 -24.57 -11.60
N GLY A 171 -0.71 -25.45 -12.55
CA GLY A 171 -1.03 -26.87 -12.54
C GLY A 171 -2.35 -27.20 -13.23
N GLU A 172 -2.31 -28.28 -14.01
CA GLU A 172 -3.48 -28.82 -14.70
C GLU A 172 -4.19 -29.89 -13.86
N LYS A 173 -3.41 -30.77 -13.22
CA LYS A 173 -3.93 -31.87 -12.39
C LYS A 173 -4.09 -31.48 -10.93
N THR A 174 -3.16 -30.72 -10.38
CA THR A 174 -3.23 -30.18 -9.01
C THR A 174 -3.03 -28.70 -9.08
N ILE A 175 -4.13 -27.96 -8.87
CA ILE A 175 -4.11 -26.51 -8.95
C ILE A 175 -3.53 -25.96 -7.66
N CYS A 176 -2.59 -25.04 -7.81
CA CYS A 176 -1.95 -24.32 -6.73
C CYS A 176 -1.86 -22.82 -7.03
N ILE A 177 -1.71 -22.03 -6.01
CA ILE A 177 -1.54 -20.57 -6.11
C ILE A 177 -0.28 -20.13 -5.40
N ASP A 178 0.46 -19.25 -6.01
CA ASP A 178 1.57 -18.52 -5.39
C ASP A 178 1.14 -17.07 -5.16
N GLY A 179 1.06 -16.64 -3.91
CA GLY A 179 1.07 -15.23 -3.54
C GLY A 179 2.50 -14.81 -3.24
N GLN A 180 3.09 -13.96 -4.07
CA GLN A 180 4.49 -13.53 -3.95
C GLN A 180 4.56 -12.05 -3.66
N LEU A 181 5.32 -11.64 -2.65
CA LEU A 181 5.64 -10.24 -2.35
C LEU A 181 7.14 -10.02 -2.56
N PHE A 182 7.50 -8.90 -3.18
CA PHE A 182 8.88 -8.57 -3.52
C PHE A 182 9.34 -7.29 -2.83
N SER A 183 10.57 -7.30 -2.30
CA SER A 183 11.21 -6.11 -1.75
C SER A 183 12.72 -6.23 -1.81
N SER A 184 13.43 -5.12 -1.83
CA SER A 184 14.87 -5.06 -1.51
C SER A 184 15.12 -5.00 0.00
N ASP A 185 14.10 -4.71 0.80
CA ASP A 185 14.14 -4.71 2.25
C ASP A 185 13.78 -6.10 2.78
N VAL A 186 14.81 -6.87 3.17
CA VAL A 186 14.65 -8.24 3.69
C VAL A 186 13.99 -8.24 5.07
N GLN A 187 14.24 -7.21 5.91
CA GLN A 187 13.64 -7.10 7.24
C GLN A 187 12.13 -6.91 7.12
N TYR A 188 11.68 -6.05 6.22
CA TYR A 188 10.28 -5.87 5.90
C TYR A 188 9.59 -7.20 5.53
N LEU A 189 10.21 -8.01 4.65
CA LEU A 189 9.65 -9.31 4.27
C LEU A 189 9.71 -10.33 5.43
N SER A 190 10.71 -10.26 6.29
CA SER A 190 10.82 -11.10 7.48
C SER A 190 9.74 -10.79 8.51
N ASP A 191 9.44 -9.52 8.71
CA ASP A 191 8.38 -9.06 9.60
C ASP A 191 7.00 -9.50 9.10
N ILE A 192 6.76 -9.38 7.80
CA ILE A 192 5.54 -9.88 7.16
C ILE A 192 5.42 -11.40 7.28
N LYS A 193 6.52 -12.14 7.06
CA LYS A 193 6.57 -13.59 7.24
C LYS A 193 6.16 -13.95 8.66
N TYR A 194 6.77 -13.31 9.65
CA TYR A 194 6.45 -13.52 11.06
C TYR A 194 4.96 -13.31 11.35
N LEU A 195 4.40 -12.18 10.92
CA LEU A 195 2.98 -11.86 11.10
C LEU A 195 2.06 -12.89 10.43
N ALA A 196 2.34 -13.27 9.20
CA ALA A 196 1.55 -14.24 8.45
C ALA A 196 1.56 -15.60 9.13
N GLU A 197 2.72 -16.09 9.56
CA GLU A 197 2.86 -17.39 10.22
C GLU A 197 2.25 -17.40 11.61
N LYS A 198 2.50 -16.37 12.43
CA LYS A 198 2.03 -16.31 13.81
C LYS A 198 0.55 -16.01 13.95
N LYS A 199 0.00 -15.14 13.10
CA LYS A 199 -1.38 -14.65 13.23
C LYS A 199 -2.38 -15.36 12.33
N LEU A 200 -1.94 -15.86 11.17
CA LEU A 200 -2.82 -16.53 10.21
C LEU A 200 -2.56 -18.04 10.11
N GLY A 201 -1.49 -18.54 10.73
CA GLY A 201 -1.10 -19.95 10.64
C GLY A 201 -0.72 -20.39 9.23
N VAL A 202 -0.39 -19.45 8.32
CA VAL A 202 0.07 -19.75 6.97
C VAL A 202 1.56 -20.10 6.98
N THR A 203 1.97 -20.98 6.11
CA THR A 203 3.38 -21.26 5.87
C THR A 203 3.88 -20.41 4.72
N SER A 204 5.06 -19.81 4.86
CA SER A 204 5.65 -18.97 3.84
C SER A 204 7.16 -19.20 3.72
N THR A 205 7.72 -18.88 2.55
CA THR A 205 9.16 -18.98 2.28
C THR A 205 9.72 -17.64 1.90
N LEU A 206 10.82 -17.24 2.53
CA LEU A 206 11.60 -16.07 2.17
C LEU A 206 12.86 -16.53 1.45
N SER A 207 13.12 -15.99 0.27
CA SER A 207 14.28 -16.33 -0.54
C SER A 207 14.80 -15.12 -1.29
N GLU A 208 16.07 -15.14 -1.61
CA GLU A 208 16.67 -14.25 -2.58
C GLU A 208 16.09 -14.55 -3.97
N LYS A 209 15.77 -13.49 -4.72
CA LYS A 209 15.24 -13.62 -6.09
C LYS A 209 16.31 -13.35 -7.13
N CYS A 210 16.98 -12.22 -7.02
CA CYS A 210 18.05 -11.79 -7.94
C CYS A 210 18.83 -10.64 -7.32
N THR A 211 20.05 -10.49 -7.77
CA THR A 211 20.88 -9.30 -7.58
C THR A 211 20.88 -8.47 -8.86
N TYR A 212 20.94 -7.17 -8.73
CA TYR A 212 21.03 -6.26 -9.88
C TYR A 212 21.89 -5.05 -9.53
N LYS A 213 22.56 -4.51 -10.54
CA LYS A 213 23.44 -3.35 -10.39
C LYS A 213 22.63 -2.06 -10.52
N THR A 214 22.86 -1.12 -9.63
CA THR A 214 22.32 0.24 -9.66
C THR A 214 23.47 1.24 -9.62
N GLU A 215 23.18 2.52 -9.79
CA GLU A 215 24.17 3.60 -9.61
C GLU A 215 24.73 3.64 -8.19
N GLU A 216 23.93 3.22 -7.20
CA GLU A 216 24.32 3.16 -5.78
C GLU A 216 25.06 1.86 -5.39
N GLY A 217 25.24 0.92 -6.34
CA GLY A 217 25.90 -0.36 -6.10
C GLY A 217 25.05 -1.59 -6.45
N ILE A 218 25.40 -2.74 -5.89
CA ILE A 218 24.67 -4.00 -6.08
C ILE A 218 23.53 -4.07 -5.08
N LYS A 219 22.30 -4.22 -5.57
CA LYS A 219 21.12 -4.44 -4.74
C LYS A 219 20.56 -5.84 -4.94
N THR A 220 20.12 -6.46 -3.85
CA THR A 220 19.44 -7.76 -3.86
C THR A 220 17.94 -7.57 -3.71
N LYS A 221 17.19 -8.26 -4.54
CA LYS A 221 15.73 -8.34 -4.44
C LYS A 221 15.35 -9.68 -3.80
N TYR A 222 14.53 -9.60 -2.76
CA TYR A 222 14.01 -10.76 -2.04
C TYR A 222 12.56 -11.03 -2.42
N LYS A 223 12.13 -12.27 -2.14
CA LYS A 223 10.77 -12.73 -2.40
C LYS A 223 10.24 -13.48 -1.19
N LEU A 224 9.10 -13.05 -0.66
CA LEU A 224 8.27 -13.82 0.24
C LEU A 224 7.19 -14.52 -0.58
N CYS A 225 7.04 -15.83 -0.41
CA CYS A 225 6.06 -16.63 -1.13
C CYS A 225 5.15 -17.37 -0.15
N ILE A 226 3.84 -17.21 -0.31
CA ILE A 226 2.79 -17.99 0.33
C ILE A 226 2.24 -18.93 -0.74
N TYR A 227 2.45 -20.23 -0.55
CA TYR A 227 2.08 -21.24 -1.53
C TYR A 227 0.85 -22.01 -1.08
N GLY A 228 -0.27 -21.85 -1.78
CA GLY A 228 -1.53 -22.54 -1.54
C GLY A 228 -1.65 -23.80 -2.41
N SER A 229 -1.78 -24.97 -1.77
CA SER A 229 -2.01 -26.26 -2.43
C SER A 229 -2.78 -27.17 -1.49
N SER A 230 -3.27 -28.31 -1.98
CA SER A 230 -3.95 -29.31 -1.18
C SER A 230 -3.14 -29.81 0.04
N LYS A 231 -1.81 -29.68 0.00
CA LYS A 231 -0.90 -30.02 1.10
C LYS A 231 -0.85 -28.93 2.20
N ASN A 232 -1.32 -27.72 1.90
CA ASN A 232 -1.27 -26.55 2.79
C ASN A 232 -2.68 -25.94 2.97
N PRO A 233 -3.58 -26.57 3.72
CA PRO A 233 -4.98 -26.13 3.85
C PRO A 233 -5.11 -24.72 4.46
N ASN A 234 -4.25 -24.34 5.40
CA ASN A 234 -4.26 -23.00 5.99
C ASN A 234 -3.94 -21.92 4.94
N ASN A 235 -3.00 -22.19 4.02
CA ASN A 235 -2.70 -21.27 2.95
C ASN A 235 -3.86 -21.17 1.94
N ILE A 236 -4.57 -22.27 1.67
CA ILE A 236 -5.82 -22.22 0.88
C ILE A 236 -6.85 -21.34 1.59
N GLY A 237 -7.08 -21.58 2.89
CA GLY A 237 -8.00 -20.78 3.71
C GLY A 237 -7.66 -19.28 3.70
N PHE A 238 -6.37 -18.94 3.73
CA PHE A 238 -5.93 -17.57 3.58
C PHE A 238 -6.38 -16.96 2.23
N PHE A 239 -6.09 -17.61 1.09
CA PHE A 239 -6.51 -17.11 -0.22
C PHE A 239 -8.03 -17.03 -0.37
N GLN A 240 -8.76 -17.99 0.20
CA GLN A 240 -10.23 -17.95 0.23
C GLN A 240 -10.74 -16.73 0.98
N SER A 241 -10.14 -16.42 2.13
CA SER A 241 -10.54 -15.27 2.94
C SER A 241 -10.29 -13.94 2.24
N LEU A 242 -9.23 -13.81 1.42
CA LEU A 242 -8.97 -12.60 0.64
C LEU A 242 -10.12 -12.24 -0.31
N VAL A 243 -10.79 -13.26 -0.85
CA VAL A 243 -11.93 -13.08 -1.75
C VAL A 243 -13.23 -12.90 -0.98
N LYS A 244 -13.49 -13.79 0.01
CA LYS A 244 -14.73 -13.82 0.78
C LYS A 244 -14.95 -12.54 1.59
N ASP A 245 -13.90 -12.04 2.22
CA ASP A 245 -13.98 -10.86 3.09
C ASP A 245 -13.94 -9.55 2.29
N GLY A 246 -13.84 -9.62 0.96
CA GLY A 246 -13.85 -8.44 0.09
C GLY A 246 -12.67 -7.50 0.29
N VAL A 247 -11.57 -7.99 0.86
CA VAL A 247 -10.40 -7.17 1.21
C VAL A 247 -9.64 -6.71 -0.03
N MET A 248 -9.60 -7.56 -1.07
CA MET A 248 -8.92 -7.26 -2.33
C MET A 248 -9.65 -6.18 -3.13
N THR A 249 -8.89 -5.23 -3.64
CA THR A 249 -9.37 -4.07 -4.41
C THR A 249 -9.09 -4.18 -5.90
N LEU A 250 -7.98 -4.85 -6.30
CA LEU A 250 -7.59 -5.00 -7.70
C LEU A 250 -8.28 -6.18 -8.36
N ASP A 251 -9.24 -5.93 -9.25
CA ASP A 251 -10.01 -6.98 -9.93
C ASP A 251 -9.13 -8.00 -10.65
N ARG A 252 -8.10 -7.57 -11.38
CA ARG A 252 -7.19 -8.49 -12.09
C ARG A 252 -6.45 -9.47 -11.17
N LYS A 253 -6.13 -9.06 -9.93
CA LYS A 253 -5.50 -9.92 -8.94
C LYS A 253 -6.53 -10.76 -8.20
N LYS A 254 -7.69 -10.17 -7.89
CA LYS A 254 -8.83 -10.85 -7.29
C LYS A 254 -9.33 -12.00 -8.16
N GLN A 255 -9.49 -11.79 -9.47
CA GLN A 255 -9.90 -12.83 -10.41
C GLN A 255 -8.99 -14.05 -10.37
N LYS A 256 -7.65 -13.88 -10.33
CA LYS A 256 -6.71 -15.00 -10.21
C LYS A 256 -6.91 -15.81 -8.93
N VAL A 257 -7.18 -15.14 -7.82
CA VAL A 257 -7.48 -15.84 -6.55
C VAL A 257 -8.83 -16.55 -6.63
N GLN A 258 -9.84 -15.91 -7.25
CA GLN A 258 -11.17 -16.51 -7.48
C GLN A 258 -11.10 -17.76 -8.36
N GLU A 259 -10.31 -17.71 -9.45
CA GLU A 259 -10.08 -18.86 -10.33
C GLU A 259 -9.51 -20.04 -9.53
N PHE A 260 -8.51 -19.80 -8.70
CA PHE A 260 -7.94 -20.82 -7.83
C PHE A 260 -8.98 -21.38 -6.85
N VAL A 261 -9.66 -20.51 -6.11
CA VAL A 261 -10.67 -20.90 -5.13
C VAL A 261 -11.81 -21.68 -5.78
N GLY A 262 -12.32 -21.23 -6.92
CA GLY A 262 -13.41 -21.93 -7.64
C GLY A 262 -13.03 -23.29 -8.20
N GLN A 263 -11.76 -23.52 -8.50
CA GLN A 263 -11.27 -24.80 -9.02
C GLN A 263 -10.86 -25.77 -7.88
N ALA A 264 -10.37 -25.26 -6.76
CA ALA A 264 -10.01 -26.07 -5.59
C ALA A 264 -11.21 -26.79 -4.96
N TRP A 265 -12.44 -26.35 -5.21
CA TRP A 265 -13.69 -26.94 -4.71
C TRP A 265 -14.35 -27.94 -5.66
N ARG A 266 -13.85 -28.09 -6.88
CA ARG A 266 -14.44 -29.02 -7.87
C ARG A 266 -13.86 -30.45 -7.79
N LYS A 267 -13.01 -30.70 -6.84
CA LYS A 267 -12.43 -32.01 -6.51
C LYS A 267 -12.77 -32.44 -5.09
#